data_b441ea73a5a4169fa5e49934cc69f37f
#
_entry.id   b441ea73a5a4169fa5e49934cc69f37f
#
_cell.length_a   1.000
_cell.length_b   1.000
_cell.length_c   1.000
_cell.angle_alpha   90.00
_cell.angle_beta   90.00
_cell.angle_gamma   90.00
#
_symmetry.space_group_name_H-M   'P 1'
#
loop_
_entity.id
_entity.type
_entity.pdbx_description
1 polymer ?
#
loop_
_entity_poly.entity_id
_entity_poly.type
_entity_poly.pdbx_seq_one_letter_code
_entity_poly.pdbx_strand_id
1 'polypeptide(L)'
;MHAAGGRIALQLFHAGRYALKESYGLQPVAPSAIPSRFSPDPPRALSDGEIRETIVDFGRGALRARELGYDAVEVMASEGYLLNQFLSPLTNRRDDTWGGDPDRRMNLALGVLRAIRDAAGSDLPVIFRISGADLMPGSTTQDETLRFARRLAHDGVDALNVGIGWHESSIPTVQQIVPAGTWIPYAAAVKRAVGALPVIASNRITSIAAADAVLAEGAADFISMARRFLADADIVEKAAQGRAKYVDTCIACNQACIDRSLIDAPVSCMVNPRAGRELEFPEPSRAQSSGVRYAVVGGGPAGMEAARALAALGGRVVLFEADDELGGQFRMARKIPGKRDFGETIRYFTNELPRLGVEVRLNRRIETNEQLRQFDAIVLASGVVPRRAALAGSDLPHVVSYAELLLHGAAVGERVAIVGAGGIGVDIAHYLSFGDANVDETTRFLYEQGLAAPLNGELVVVGRKNVTLMRRGAQIGHQIGKTTRWAVLRALRAAGVELYPNVAYEAIVPDGIRIRTAEGELQTIAADTVVIAAGQERNDVLLPGIADLGVQYRVVGGAHDASELNAVRAFDEGLRAAHELSREIGSVADARAKTR
;
A
#
# COMPACT_ATOMS: atom_id res chain seq x y z
N MET A 1 -2.49 24.43 11.06
CA MET A 1 -1.57 24.47 9.90
C MET A 1 -0.76 25.76 9.91
N HIS A 2 -1.37 26.94 9.79
CA HIS A 2 -0.68 28.24 9.74
C HIS A 2 0.19 28.53 10.96
N ALA A 3 -0.29 28.21 12.18
CA ALA A 3 0.50 28.37 13.41
C ALA A 3 1.83 27.58 13.42
N ALA A 4 1.91 26.55 12.59
CA ALA A 4 3.13 25.76 12.36
C ALA A 4 3.92 26.20 11.10
N GLY A 5 3.55 27.34 10.48
CA GLY A 5 4.20 27.86 9.26
C GLY A 5 3.79 27.14 7.96
N GLY A 6 2.86 26.20 8.02
CA GLY A 6 2.37 25.46 6.86
C GLY A 6 1.32 26.21 6.05
N ARG A 7 1.12 25.78 4.81
CA ARG A 7 0.05 26.21 3.92
C ARG A 7 -0.92 25.06 3.67
N ILE A 8 -2.18 25.38 3.33
CA ILE A 8 -3.23 24.39 3.11
C ILE A 8 -4.12 24.76 1.94
N ALA A 9 -4.30 23.84 0.99
CA ALA A 9 -5.26 23.95 -0.10
C ALA A 9 -6.48 23.06 0.16
N LEU A 10 -7.67 23.55 -0.22
CA LEU A 10 -8.89 22.73 -0.24
C LEU A 10 -9.06 22.09 -1.63
N GLN A 11 -9.18 20.76 -1.69
CA GLN A 11 -9.48 20.08 -2.95
C GLN A 11 -10.99 20.09 -3.20
N LEU A 12 -11.41 20.69 -4.33
CA LEU A 12 -12.79 20.71 -4.82
C LEU A 12 -13.01 19.52 -5.76
N PHE A 13 -14.05 18.73 -5.49
CA PHE A 13 -14.21 17.41 -6.06
C PHE A 13 -15.69 17.10 -6.33
N HIS A 14 -15.95 16.41 -7.46
CA HIS A 14 -17.25 15.83 -7.79
C HIS A 14 -17.08 14.41 -8.32
N ALA A 15 -17.66 13.43 -7.63
CA ALA A 15 -17.46 12.00 -7.94
C ALA A 15 -17.98 11.59 -9.33
N GLY A 16 -18.97 12.30 -9.87
CA GLY A 16 -19.58 11.94 -11.14
C GLY A 16 -20.22 10.55 -11.08
N ARG A 17 -19.96 9.72 -12.09
CA ARG A 17 -20.49 8.35 -12.18
C ARG A 17 -19.92 7.37 -11.14
N TYR A 18 -18.94 7.79 -10.34
CA TYR A 18 -18.38 6.99 -9.24
C TYR A 18 -19.13 7.20 -7.91
N ALA A 19 -20.07 8.14 -7.85
CA ALA A 19 -20.90 8.32 -6.66
C ALA A 19 -21.70 7.05 -6.37
N LEU A 20 -21.86 6.74 -5.08
CA LEU A 20 -22.66 5.63 -4.60
C LEU A 20 -23.99 6.19 -4.10
N LYS A 21 -25.11 5.77 -4.69
CA LYS A 21 -26.45 6.19 -4.28
C LYS A 21 -26.72 5.86 -2.82
N GLU A 22 -26.25 4.70 -2.38
CA GLU A 22 -26.38 4.25 -0.99
C GLU A 22 -25.72 5.20 0.00
N SER A 23 -24.56 5.78 -0.34
CA SER A 23 -23.83 6.71 0.53
C SER A 23 -24.37 8.14 0.51
N TYR A 24 -24.90 8.59 -0.63
CA TYR A 24 -25.27 10.01 -0.82
C TYR A 24 -26.79 10.25 -0.98
N GLY A 25 -27.59 9.18 -1.10
CA GLY A 25 -29.05 9.30 -1.32
C GLY A 25 -29.44 9.81 -2.72
N LEU A 26 -28.46 10.10 -3.60
CA LEU A 26 -28.68 10.70 -4.92
C LEU A 26 -28.19 9.78 -6.03
N GLN A 27 -28.91 9.77 -7.16
CA GLN A 27 -28.45 9.05 -8.36
C GLN A 27 -27.16 9.68 -8.88
N PRO A 28 -26.13 8.86 -9.23
CA PRO A 28 -24.93 9.35 -9.88
C PRO A 28 -25.21 10.13 -11.16
N VAL A 29 -24.39 11.11 -11.46
CA VAL A 29 -24.49 11.93 -12.67
C VAL A 29 -23.19 11.88 -13.47
N ALA A 30 -23.28 12.09 -14.79
CA ALA A 30 -22.16 12.00 -15.72
C ALA A 30 -22.39 12.87 -16.95
N PRO A 31 -21.39 13.08 -17.82
CA PRO A 31 -21.63 13.71 -19.12
C PRO A 31 -22.63 12.94 -20.00
N SER A 32 -22.61 11.61 -19.93
CA SER A 32 -23.53 10.70 -20.61
C SER A 32 -23.86 9.52 -19.71
N ALA A 33 -25.02 8.87 -19.91
CA ALA A 33 -25.51 7.78 -19.05
C ALA A 33 -24.73 6.44 -19.30
N ILE A 34 -23.42 6.47 -19.11
CA ILE A 34 -22.52 5.31 -19.30
C ILE A 34 -22.13 4.76 -17.94
N PRO A 35 -22.50 3.50 -17.60
CA PRO A 35 -22.18 2.87 -16.33
C PRO A 35 -20.68 2.77 -16.07
N SER A 36 -20.31 2.74 -14.78
CA SER A 36 -18.97 2.49 -14.29
C SER A 36 -18.87 1.06 -13.75
N ARG A 37 -17.67 0.46 -13.82
CA ARG A 37 -17.37 -0.77 -13.07
C ARG A 37 -17.17 -0.50 -11.58
N PHE A 38 -17.00 0.75 -11.19
CA PHE A 38 -16.69 1.17 -9.83
C PHE A 38 -17.96 1.39 -8.99
N SER A 39 -19.05 1.84 -9.62
CA SER A 39 -20.35 2.01 -8.97
C SER A 39 -21.39 1.07 -9.59
N PRO A 40 -22.20 0.37 -8.79
CA PRO A 40 -23.30 -0.46 -9.28
C PRO A 40 -24.46 0.39 -9.82
N ASP A 41 -24.54 1.66 -9.44
CA ASP A 41 -25.63 2.56 -9.79
C ASP A 41 -25.41 3.18 -11.19
N PRO A 42 -26.34 3.02 -12.15
CA PRO A 42 -26.22 3.66 -13.45
C PRO A 42 -26.37 5.17 -13.31
N PRO A 43 -25.43 5.96 -13.89
CA PRO A 43 -25.54 7.41 -13.87
C PRO A 43 -26.61 7.91 -14.85
N ARG A 44 -27.19 9.05 -14.58
CA ARG A 44 -27.92 9.83 -15.57
C ARG A 44 -27.03 10.90 -16.20
N ALA A 45 -27.34 11.30 -17.42
CA ALA A 45 -26.68 12.42 -18.06
C ALA A 45 -27.10 13.74 -17.41
N LEU A 46 -26.14 14.65 -17.20
CA LEU A 46 -26.41 16.02 -16.78
C LEU A 46 -27.06 16.82 -17.93
N SER A 47 -28.07 17.61 -17.64
CA SER A 47 -28.61 18.65 -18.53
C SER A 47 -27.64 19.83 -18.63
N ASP A 48 -27.83 20.72 -19.64
CA ASP A 48 -27.04 21.96 -19.78
C ASP A 48 -27.18 22.84 -18.53
N GLY A 49 -28.38 22.97 -17.99
CA GLY A 49 -28.64 23.74 -16.76
C GLY A 49 -27.86 23.22 -15.56
N GLU A 50 -27.89 21.91 -15.33
CA GLU A 50 -27.15 21.26 -14.22
C GLU A 50 -25.62 21.36 -14.39
N ILE A 51 -25.11 21.32 -15.63
CA ILE A 51 -23.69 21.55 -15.89
C ILE A 51 -23.30 22.98 -15.48
N ARG A 52 -24.12 23.99 -15.86
CA ARG A 52 -23.89 25.39 -15.47
C ARG A 52 -23.99 25.59 -13.97
N GLU A 53 -24.94 24.94 -13.29
CA GLU A 53 -25.08 24.97 -11.84
C GLU A 53 -23.82 24.33 -11.19
N THR A 54 -23.37 23.21 -11.67
CA THR A 54 -22.11 22.56 -11.20
C THR A 54 -20.92 23.52 -11.31
N ILE A 55 -20.79 24.26 -12.42
CA ILE A 55 -19.74 25.28 -12.57
C ILE A 55 -19.84 26.36 -11.48
N VAL A 56 -21.05 26.87 -11.22
CA VAL A 56 -21.30 27.87 -10.16
C VAL A 56 -20.95 27.31 -8.78
N ASP A 57 -21.27 26.04 -8.52
CA ASP A 57 -20.99 25.39 -7.23
C ASP A 57 -19.50 25.23 -6.95
N PHE A 58 -18.67 24.96 -7.96
CA PHE A 58 -17.21 25.01 -7.80
C PHE A 58 -16.73 26.43 -7.45
N GLY A 59 -17.29 27.47 -8.07
CA GLY A 59 -17.02 28.87 -7.72
C GLY A 59 -17.40 29.19 -6.27
N ARG A 60 -18.58 28.77 -5.82
CA ARG A 60 -19.04 28.92 -4.42
C ARG A 60 -18.13 28.17 -3.43
N GLY A 61 -17.69 26.96 -3.81
CA GLY A 61 -16.76 26.15 -3.01
C GLY A 61 -15.42 26.87 -2.81
N ALA A 62 -14.88 27.47 -3.87
CA ALA A 62 -13.64 28.24 -3.81
C ALA A 62 -13.77 29.52 -2.97
N LEU A 63 -14.89 30.26 -3.12
CA LEU A 63 -15.18 31.44 -2.28
C LEU A 63 -15.21 31.07 -0.80
N ARG A 64 -15.90 29.98 -0.43
CA ARG A 64 -15.95 29.51 0.95
C ARG A 64 -14.57 29.08 1.47
N ALA A 65 -13.74 28.42 0.62
CA ALA A 65 -12.37 28.08 0.98
C ALA A 65 -11.55 29.34 1.32
N ARG A 66 -11.67 30.40 0.49
CA ARG A 66 -11.03 31.69 0.74
C ARG A 66 -11.52 32.33 2.05
N GLU A 67 -12.82 32.38 2.28
CA GLU A 67 -13.43 32.95 3.50
C GLU A 67 -12.98 32.22 4.77
N LEU A 68 -12.72 30.89 4.68
CA LEU A 68 -12.24 30.07 5.77
C LEU A 68 -10.70 30.13 5.94
N GLY A 69 -10.00 30.88 5.08
CA GLY A 69 -8.56 31.12 5.19
C GLY A 69 -7.68 30.01 4.60
N TYR A 70 -8.19 29.21 3.67
CA TYR A 70 -7.33 28.31 2.88
C TYR A 70 -6.42 29.12 1.95
N ASP A 71 -5.18 28.66 1.78
CA ASP A 71 -4.17 29.34 0.98
C ASP A 71 -4.34 29.12 -0.54
N ALA A 72 -5.05 28.08 -0.95
CA ALA A 72 -5.32 27.73 -2.34
C ALA A 72 -6.53 26.81 -2.45
N VAL A 73 -7.00 26.58 -3.67
CA VAL A 73 -7.89 25.47 -4.01
C VAL A 73 -7.26 24.58 -5.06
N GLU A 74 -7.52 23.27 -4.96
CA GLU A 74 -7.17 22.29 -6.00
C GLU A 74 -8.46 21.74 -6.63
N VAL A 75 -8.58 21.83 -7.95
CA VAL A 75 -9.71 21.28 -8.71
C VAL A 75 -9.38 19.90 -9.21
N MET A 76 -10.18 18.90 -8.84
CA MET A 76 -9.98 17.51 -9.24
C MET A 76 -10.53 17.26 -10.65
N ALA A 77 -9.62 17.15 -11.63
CA ALA A 77 -9.92 16.87 -13.03
C ALA A 77 -9.15 15.62 -13.55
N SER A 78 -8.95 14.63 -12.68
CA SER A 78 -8.21 13.39 -12.99
C SER A 78 -8.91 12.15 -12.42
N GLU A 79 -8.29 11.00 -12.57
CA GLU A 79 -8.64 9.68 -11.99
C GLU A 79 -10.06 9.17 -12.33
N GLY A 80 -10.70 9.75 -13.36
CA GLY A 80 -12.03 9.35 -13.82
C GLY A 80 -13.19 10.00 -13.06
N TYR A 81 -12.97 11.10 -12.31
CA TYR A 81 -13.99 11.90 -11.69
C TYR A 81 -14.69 12.83 -12.68
N LEU A 82 -15.72 13.57 -12.28
CA LEU A 82 -16.65 14.26 -13.19
C LEU A 82 -15.94 15.09 -14.28
N LEU A 83 -14.99 15.96 -13.92
CA LEU A 83 -14.32 16.81 -14.89
C LEU A 83 -13.51 15.96 -15.90
N ASN A 84 -12.83 14.91 -15.42
CA ASN A 84 -12.11 13.97 -16.28
C ASN A 84 -13.07 13.13 -17.16
N GLN A 85 -14.29 12.82 -16.66
CA GLN A 85 -15.33 12.16 -17.45
C GLN A 85 -15.79 13.02 -18.63
N PHE A 86 -15.83 14.35 -18.46
CA PHE A 86 -16.15 15.27 -19.56
C PHE A 86 -15.03 15.34 -20.59
N LEU A 87 -13.77 15.26 -20.19
CA LEU A 87 -12.62 15.29 -21.08
C LEU A 87 -12.50 14.03 -21.95
N SER A 88 -12.91 12.87 -21.41
CA SER A 88 -12.74 11.58 -22.06
C SER A 88 -13.86 11.25 -23.06
N PRO A 89 -13.52 10.84 -24.30
CA PRO A 89 -14.51 10.37 -25.27
C PRO A 89 -15.14 9.02 -24.87
N LEU A 90 -14.58 8.29 -23.88
CA LEU A 90 -15.18 7.06 -23.36
C LEU A 90 -16.51 7.33 -22.65
N THR A 91 -16.58 8.43 -21.92
CA THR A 91 -17.69 8.75 -21.02
C THR A 91 -18.51 9.96 -21.48
N ASN A 92 -17.95 10.78 -22.38
CA ASN A 92 -18.61 11.94 -22.92
C ASN A 92 -18.99 11.68 -24.40
N ARG A 93 -20.25 11.28 -24.62
CA ARG A 93 -20.87 11.02 -25.94
C ARG A 93 -21.77 12.16 -26.40
N ARG A 94 -21.63 13.34 -25.79
CA ARG A 94 -22.41 14.53 -26.13
C ARG A 94 -21.93 15.11 -27.46
N ASP A 95 -22.84 15.76 -28.16
CA ASP A 95 -22.59 16.49 -29.43
C ASP A 95 -22.87 18.00 -29.31
N ASP A 96 -23.21 18.45 -28.08
CA ASP A 96 -23.47 19.85 -27.73
C ASP A 96 -22.17 20.62 -27.36
N THR A 97 -22.33 21.80 -26.74
CA THR A 97 -21.25 22.67 -26.26
C THR A 97 -20.27 21.96 -25.30
N TRP A 98 -20.71 20.88 -24.65
CA TRP A 98 -19.97 20.18 -23.60
C TRP A 98 -19.29 18.88 -24.09
N GLY A 99 -19.40 18.54 -25.39
CA GLY A 99 -18.89 17.29 -25.91
C GLY A 99 -18.61 17.29 -27.41
N GLY A 100 -18.32 16.12 -27.99
CA GLY A 100 -17.95 15.94 -29.40
C GLY A 100 -16.46 16.04 -29.60
N ASP A 101 -15.94 17.18 -30.03
CA ASP A 101 -14.49 17.37 -30.24
C ASP A 101 -13.73 17.65 -28.91
N PRO A 102 -12.39 17.53 -28.93
CA PRO A 102 -11.57 17.74 -27.73
C PRO A 102 -11.74 19.12 -27.08
N ASP A 103 -11.93 20.19 -27.86
CA ASP A 103 -12.05 21.54 -27.30
C ASP A 103 -13.35 21.72 -26.54
N ARG A 104 -14.48 21.24 -27.10
CA ARG A 104 -15.77 21.30 -26.40
C ARG A 104 -15.78 20.45 -25.14
N ARG A 105 -15.08 19.31 -25.13
CA ARG A 105 -14.94 18.48 -23.94
C ARG A 105 -14.21 19.18 -22.78
N MET A 106 -13.39 20.20 -23.06
CA MET A 106 -12.70 21.01 -22.04
C MET A 106 -13.60 22.09 -21.40
N ASN A 107 -14.74 22.43 -22.01
CA ASN A 107 -15.55 23.58 -21.62
C ASN A 107 -16.04 23.55 -20.16
N LEU A 108 -16.37 22.37 -19.61
CA LEU A 108 -16.73 22.25 -18.19
C LEU A 108 -15.55 22.68 -17.30
N ALA A 109 -14.37 22.11 -17.50
CA ALA A 109 -13.19 22.40 -16.68
C ALA A 109 -12.75 23.87 -16.78
N LEU A 110 -12.76 24.43 -18.00
CA LEU A 110 -12.47 25.85 -18.23
C LEU A 110 -13.54 26.78 -17.65
N GLY A 111 -14.81 26.36 -17.69
CA GLY A 111 -15.91 27.05 -17.01
C GLY A 111 -15.74 27.09 -15.51
N VAL A 112 -15.31 25.97 -14.92
CA VAL A 112 -15.00 25.88 -13.48
C VAL A 112 -13.86 26.84 -13.12
N LEU A 113 -12.76 26.87 -13.89
CA LEU A 113 -11.66 27.81 -13.64
C LEU A 113 -12.13 29.26 -13.63
N ARG A 114 -12.92 29.67 -14.66
CA ARG A 114 -13.50 31.02 -14.71
C ARG A 114 -14.39 31.32 -13.54
N ALA A 115 -15.33 30.43 -13.20
CA ALA A 115 -16.24 30.63 -12.06
C ALA A 115 -15.51 30.77 -10.72
N ILE A 116 -14.40 30.05 -10.53
CA ILE A 116 -13.55 30.19 -9.35
C ILE A 116 -12.91 31.60 -9.33
N ARG A 117 -12.35 32.05 -10.47
CA ARG A 117 -11.76 33.39 -10.58
C ARG A 117 -12.79 34.51 -10.34
N ASP A 118 -13.98 34.36 -10.89
CA ASP A 118 -15.07 35.34 -10.73
C ASP A 118 -15.56 35.40 -9.27
N ALA A 119 -15.68 34.26 -8.60
CA ALA A 119 -16.22 34.19 -7.24
C ALA A 119 -15.16 34.45 -6.16
N ALA A 120 -13.97 33.85 -6.28
CA ALA A 120 -12.93 33.92 -5.25
C ALA A 120 -11.83 34.93 -5.53
N GLY A 121 -11.79 35.57 -6.71
CA GLY A 121 -10.80 36.56 -7.09
C GLY A 121 -9.52 35.94 -7.69
N SER A 122 -8.65 36.83 -8.18
CA SER A 122 -7.40 36.43 -8.87
C SER A 122 -6.25 36.11 -7.92
N ASP A 123 -6.36 36.47 -6.66
CA ASP A 123 -5.32 36.34 -5.63
C ASP A 123 -5.37 34.99 -4.90
N LEU A 124 -6.45 34.20 -5.04
CA LEU A 124 -6.50 32.83 -4.54
C LEU A 124 -5.84 31.88 -5.57
N PRO A 125 -4.71 31.22 -5.24
CA PRO A 125 -4.11 30.24 -6.12
C PRO A 125 -5.04 29.08 -6.46
N VAL A 126 -5.12 28.73 -7.75
CA VAL A 126 -5.92 27.63 -8.28
C VAL A 126 -5.00 26.58 -8.89
N ILE A 127 -5.01 25.40 -8.31
CA ILE A 127 -4.30 24.23 -8.81
C ILE A 127 -5.29 23.35 -9.58
N PHE A 128 -4.94 22.84 -10.74
CA PHE A 128 -5.71 21.77 -11.38
C PHE A 128 -4.99 20.45 -11.28
N ARG A 129 -5.66 19.44 -10.69
CA ARG A 129 -5.17 18.07 -10.73
C ARG A 129 -5.68 17.41 -12.00
N ILE A 130 -4.77 17.21 -12.96
CA ILE A 130 -5.07 16.65 -14.29
C ILE A 130 -4.56 15.21 -14.41
N SER A 131 -5.15 14.44 -15.31
CA SER A 131 -4.66 13.11 -15.65
C SER A 131 -3.53 13.24 -16.69
N GLY A 132 -2.30 12.87 -16.30
CA GLY A 132 -1.17 12.78 -17.23
C GLY A 132 -1.34 11.65 -18.24
N ALA A 133 -2.05 10.59 -17.84
CA ALA A 133 -2.52 9.51 -18.70
C ALA A 133 -3.69 8.80 -17.99
N ASP A 134 -4.79 8.60 -18.69
CA ASP A 134 -5.97 7.90 -18.15
C ASP A 134 -5.73 6.39 -17.99
N LEU A 135 -4.82 5.81 -18.76
CA LEU A 135 -4.52 4.38 -18.83
C LEU A 135 -5.77 3.52 -19.12
N MET A 136 -6.66 4.07 -19.92
CA MET A 136 -7.91 3.47 -20.38
C MET A 136 -7.92 3.43 -21.91
N PRO A 137 -8.00 2.27 -22.55
CA PRO A 137 -8.06 2.18 -24.02
C PRO A 137 -9.20 3.01 -24.59
N GLY A 138 -8.88 3.89 -25.54
CA GLY A 138 -9.87 4.78 -26.20
C GLY A 138 -10.27 6.01 -25.37
N SER A 139 -9.59 6.30 -24.26
CA SER A 139 -9.75 7.54 -23.50
C SER A 139 -8.93 8.69 -24.10
N THR A 140 -8.76 9.75 -23.34
CA THR A 140 -7.96 10.94 -23.69
C THR A 140 -6.54 10.53 -24.13
N THR A 141 -6.12 11.01 -25.30
CA THR A 141 -4.75 10.78 -25.80
C THR A 141 -3.75 11.70 -25.10
N GLN A 142 -2.45 11.37 -25.23
CA GLN A 142 -1.38 12.23 -24.69
C GLN A 142 -1.43 13.63 -25.30
N ASP A 143 -1.70 13.77 -26.61
CA ASP A 143 -1.79 15.07 -27.28
C ASP A 143 -2.97 15.89 -26.77
N GLU A 144 -4.13 15.27 -26.53
CA GLU A 144 -5.30 15.93 -25.93
C GLU A 144 -5.01 16.38 -24.48
N THR A 145 -4.32 15.55 -23.70
CA THR A 145 -3.87 15.91 -22.34
C THR A 145 -2.95 17.15 -22.37
N LEU A 146 -1.94 17.16 -23.25
CA LEU A 146 -1.04 18.30 -23.38
C LEU A 146 -1.74 19.55 -23.92
N ARG A 147 -2.71 19.38 -24.81
CA ARG A 147 -3.57 20.49 -25.30
C ARG A 147 -4.40 21.08 -24.16
N PHE A 148 -5.00 20.25 -23.31
CA PHE A 148 -5.74 20.69 -22.14
C PHE A 148 -4.84 21.42 -21.14
N ALA A 149 -3.65 20.90 -20.86
CA ALA A 149 -2.67 21.55 -19.98
C ALA A 149 -2.28 22.96 -20.49
N ARG A 150 -1.97 23.11 -21.79
CA ARG A 150 -1.68 24.42 -22.41
C ARG A 150 -2.88 25.36 -22.33
N ARG A 151 -4.10 24.85 -22.48
CA ARG A 151 -5.30 25.68 -22.40
C ARG A 151 -5.55 26.18 -20.98
N LEU A 152 -5.38 25.34 -19.95
CA LEU A 152 -5.44 25.76 -18.55
C LEU A 152 -4.37 26.81 -18.23
N ALA A 153 -3.15 26.63 -18.72
CA ALA A 153 -2.06 27.61 -18.55
C ALA A 153 -2.41 28.96 -19.19
N HIS A 154 -2.96 28.96 -20.40
CA HIS A 154 -3.41 30.17 -21.09
C HIS A 154 -4.56 30.87 -20.36
N ASP A 155 -5.52 30.10 -19.81
CA ASP A 155 -6.71 30.61 -19.14
C ASP A 155 -6.44 30.99 -17.66
N GLY A 156 -5.19 30.92 -17.19
CA GLY A 156 -4.73 31.51 -15.93
C GLY A 156 -4.82 30.59 -14.69
N VAL A 157 -4.59 29.28 -14.86
CA VAL A 157 -4.33 28.38 -13.70
C VAL A 157 -2.95 28.71 -13.10
N ASP A 158 -2.77 28.51 -11.80
CA ASP A 158 -1.49 28.81 -11.13
C ASP A 158 -0.52 27.61 -11.07
N ALA A 159 -1.05 26.38 -11.05
CA ALA A 159 -0.23 25.17 -11.10
C ALA A 159 -1.03 23.97 -11.60
N LEU A 160 -0.30 22.96 -12.12
CA LEU A 160 -0.87 21.67 -12.53
C LEU A 160 -0.32 20.54 -11.64
N ASN A 161 -1.20 19.75 -11.02
CA ASN A 161 -0.85 18.53 -10.32
C ASN A 161 -1.15 17.32 -11.21
N VAL A 162 -0.12 16.55 -11.58
CA VAL A 162 -0.25 15.47 -12.58
C VAL A 162 -0.48 14.13 -11.88
N GLY A 163 -1.74 13.66 -11.92
CA GLY A 163 -2.13 12.31 -11.51
C GLY A 163 -2.03 11.30 -12.65
N ILE A 164 -2.16 9.99 -12.34
CA ILE A 164 -2.05 8.91 -13.32
C ILE A 164 -3.15 7.88 -13.12
N GLY A 165 -3.84 7.57 -14.19
CA GLY A 165 -4.77 6.46 -14.32
C GLY A 165 -6.14 6.70 -13.71
N TRP A 166 -7.14 6.13 -14.32
CA TRP A 166 -8.49 6.06 -13.74
C TRP A 166 -8.59 4.92 -12.73
N HIS A 167 -9.52 5.03 -11.79
CA HIS A 167 -9.82 3.93 -10.85
C HIS A 167 -10.24 2.64 -11.56
N GLU A 168 -10.82 2.74 -12.75
CA GLU A 168 -11.22 1.60 -13.59
C GLU A 168 -10.10 1.04 -14.47
N SER A 169 -8.92 1.66 -14.46
CA SER A 169 -7.80 1.17 -15.27
C SER A 169 -7.42 -0.26 -14.89
N SER A 170 -7.17 -1.07 -15.90
CA SER A 170 -6.59 -2.40 -15.72
C SER A 170 -5.07 -2.37 -15.53
N ILE A 171 -4.45 -1.19 -15.62
CA ILE A 171 -3.01 -0.99 -15.39
C ILE A 171 -2.83 -0.49 -13.96
N PRO A 172 -2.00 -1.16 -13.13
CA PRO A 172 -1.77 -0.72 -11.76
C PRO A 172 -0.96 0.59 -11.74
N THR A 173 -1.34 1.53 -10.86
CA THR A 173 -0.72 2.87 -10.79
C THR A 173 -0.03 3.18 -9.47
N VAL A 174 -0.55 2.62 -8.36
CA VAL A 174 -0.10 2.94 -6.99
C VAL A 174 0.30 1.71 -6.17
N GLN A 175 0.08 0.51 -6.71
CA GLN A 175 0.39 -0.76 -6.08
C GLN A 175 1.91 -0.99 -5.99
N GLN A 176 2.33 -1.88 -5.11
CA GLN A 176 3.74 -2.21 -4.89
C GLN A 176 4.45 -2.79 -6.11
N ILE A 177 3.73 -3.46 -7.02
CA ILE A 177 4.28 -4.01 -8.27
C ILE A 177 4.63 -2.93 -9.31
N VAL A 178 4.22 -1.66 -9.08
CA VAL A 178 4.60 -0.53 -9.93
C VAL A 178 5.96 -0.02 -9.47
N PRO A 179 6.99 -0.03 -10.30
CA PRO A 179 8.31 0.47 -9.93
C PRO A 179 8.29 1.94 -9.53
N ALA A 180 9.24 2.34 -8.68
CA ALA A 180 9.40 3.73 -8.28
C ALA A 180 9.72 4.61 -9.50
N GLY A 181 9.13 5.82 -9.56
CA GLY A 181 9.41 6.78 -10.62
C GLY A 181 8.77 6.50 -11.98
N THR A 182 8.06 5.36 -12.16
CA THR A 182 7.45 4.95 -13.45
C THR A 182 6.68 6.08 -14.14
N TRP A 183 6.02 6.95 -13.38
CA TRP A 183 5.09 7.95 -13.93
C TRP A 183 5.69 9.34 -14.12
N ILE A 184 6.93 9.57 -13.72
CA ILE A 184 7.62 10.87 -13.87
C ILE A 184 7.64 11.38 -15.32
N PRO A 185 7.85 10.55 -16.36
CA PRO A 185 7.86 11.01 -17.74
C PRO A 185 6.59 11.73 -18.17
N TYR A 186 5.42 11.40 -17.59
CA TYR A 186 4.14 12.07 -17.90
C TYR A 186 4.10 13.49 -17.31
N ALA A 187 4.53 13.67 -16.06
CA ALA A 187 4.65 14.99 -15.46
C ALA A 187 5.68 15.86 -16.22
N ALA A 188 6.82 15.28 -16.60
CA ALA A 188 7.85 15.96 -17.40
C ALA A 188 7.33 16.39 -18.77
N ALA A 189 6.48 15.58 -19.42
CA ALA A 189 5.84 15.95 -20.69
C ALA A 189 4.90 17.15 -20.53
N VAL A 190 4.09 17.16 -19.46
CA VAL A 190 3.25 18.32 -19.11
C VAL A 190 4.12 19.54 -18.83
N LYS A 191 5.19 19.43 -18.03
CA LYS A 191 6.11 20.54 -17.72
C LYS A 191 6.70 21.16 -18.99
N ARG A 192 7.19 20.34 -19.90
CA ARG A 192 7.69 20.83 -21.20
C ARG A 192 6.61 21.54 -22.02
N ALA A 193 5.36 21.09 -21.93
CA ALA A 193 4.26 21.65 -22.71
C ALA A 193 3.78 23.01 -22.19
N VAL A 194 3.89 23.27 -20.87
CA VAL A 194 3.39 24.50 -20.23
C VAL A 194 4.49 25.50 -19.82
N GLY A 195 5.77 25.12 -19.99
CA GLY A 195 6.91 26.01 -19.79
C GLY A 195 7.06 26.52 -18.37
N ALA A 196 6.82 27.82 -18.15
CA ALA A 196 7.04 28.48 -16.85
C ALA A 196 5.98 28.14 -15.79
N LEU A 197 4.82 27.59 -16.19
CA LEU A 197 3.78 27.22 -15.23
C LEU A 197 4.29 26.11 -14.30
N PRO A 198 4.10 26.25 -12.96
CA PRO A 198 4.46 25.21 -12.00
C PRO A 198 3.74 23.89 -12.24
N VAL A 199 4.50 22.79 -12.20
CA VAL A 199 3.99 21.42 -12.32
C VAL A 199 4.38 20.61 -11.09
N ILE A 200 3.41 19.91 -10.54
CA ILE A 200 3.55 19.02 -9.39
C ILE A 200 3.53 17.59 -9.91
N ALA A 201 4.61 16.81 -9.69
CA ALA A 201 4.65 15.39 -10.01
C ALA A 201 4.12 14.56 -8.84
N SER A 202 3.40 13.48 -9.17
CA SER A 202 2.84 12.55 -8.19
C SER A 202 3.02 11.08 -8.61
N ASN A 203 2.50 10.16 -7.81
CA ASN A 203 2.48 8.71 -8.04
C ASN A 203 3.86 8.02 -7.99
N ARG A 204 4.04 7.13 -7.02
CA ARG A 204 5.24 6.27 -6.87
C ARG A 204 6.59 7.01 -6.75
N ILE A 205 6.60 8.25 -6.24
CA ILE A 205 7.82 8.90 -5.77
C ILE A 205 8.06 8.40 -4.34
N THR A 206 9.17 7.68 -4.12
CA THR A 206 9.30 6.78 -2.97
C THR A 206 10.21 7.28 -1.86
N SER A 207 11.00 8.34 -2.09
CA SER A 207 11.89 8.94 -1.10
C SER A 207 12.11 10.42 -1.39
N ILE A 208 12.64 11.16 -0.43
CA ILE A 208 13.03 12.56 -0.63
C ILE A 208 14.18 12.64 -1.66
N ALA A 209 15.14 11.72 -1.63
CA ALA A 209 16.22 11.70 -2.63
C ALA A 209 15.66 11.50 -4.07
N ALA A 210 14.65 10.65 -4.25
CA ALA A 210 13.98 10.52 -5.54
C ALA A 210 13.21 11.80 -5.92
N ALA A 211 12.60 12.48 -4.96
CA ALA A 211 11.95 13.77 -5.17
C ALA A 211 12.96 14.85 -5.60
N ASP A 212 14.09 14.96 -4.91
CA ASP A 212 15.17 15.90 -5.24
C ASP A 212 15.72 15.65 -6.65
N ALA A 213 15.89 14.40 -7.06
CA ALA A 213 16.34 14.05 -8.41
C ALA A 213 15.34 14.55 -9.48
N VAL A 214 14.03 14.35 -9.29
CA VAL A 214 12.99 14.83 -10.20
C VAL A 214 13.02 16.36 -10.35
N LEU A 215 13.21 17.07 -9.25
CA LEU A 215 13.31 18.54 -9.24
C LEU A 215 14.61 19.00 -9.91
N ALA A 216 15.74 18.38 -9.60
CA ALA A 216 17.05 18.71 -10.18
C ALA A 216 17.10 18.50 -11.70
N GLU A 217 16.42 17.49 -12.20
CA GLU A 217 16.26 17.21 -13.64
C GLU A 217 15.29 18.18 -14.34
N GLY A 218 14.58 19.02 -13.58
CA GLY A 218 13.54 19.92 -14.12
C GLY A 218 12.31 19.19 -14.68
N ALA A 219 12.08 17.95 -14.26
CA ALA A 219 10.93 17.17 -14.69
C ALA A 219 9.62 17.66 -14.06
N ALA A 220 9.71 18.33 -12.90
CA ALA A 220 8.62 19.03 -12.22
C ALA A 220 9.19 20.15 -11.33
N ASP A 221 8.31 21.02 -10.81
CA ASP A 221 8.68 22.11 -9.87
C ASP A 221 8.37 21.73 -8.42
N PHE A 222 7.39 20.85 -8.22
CA PHE A 222 6.96 20.36 -6.90
C PHE A 222 6.68 18.86 -6.94
N ILE A 223 6.68 18.25 -5.75
CA ILE A 223 6.39 16.83 -5.57
C ILE A 223 5.21 16.65 -4.63
N SER A 224 4.24 15.82 -5.04
CA SER A 224 3.09 15.43 -4.21
C SER A 224 3.29 14.01 -3.68
N MET A 225 3.23 13.85 -2.36
CA MET A 225 3.31 12.58 -1.66
C MET A 225 2.15 12.48 -0.66
N ALA A 226 1.31 11.42 -0.71
CA ALA A 226 0.25 11.20 0.27
C ALA A 226 0.64 10.10 1.27
N ARG A 227 0.77 8.86 0.81
CA ARG A 227 1.01 7.70 1.69
C ARG A 227 2.36 7.74 2.41
N ARG A 228 3.34 8.51 1.91
CA ARG A 228 4.63 8.71 2.57
C ARG A 228 4.47 9.46 3.88
N PHE A 229 3.61 10.48 3.91
CA PHE A 229 3.28 11.23 5.13
C PHE A 229 2.40 10.43 6.11
N LEU A 230 1.61 9.45 5.62
CA LEU A 230 0.94 8.51 6.52
C LEU A 230 1.93 7.57 7.22
N ALA A 231 2.97 7.13 6.49
CA ALA A 231 4.01 6.28 7.07
C ALA A 231 4.92 7.07 8.02
N ASP A 232 5.31 8.29 7.63
CA ASP A 232 6.19 9.15 8.41
C ASP A 232 5.83 10.63 8.19
N ALA A 233 5.18 11.24 9.16
CA ALA A 233 4.80 12.66 9.09
C ALA A 233 6.02 13.59 9.01
N ASP A 234 7.16 13.16 9.59
CA ASP A 234 8.38 13.96 9.72
C ASP A 234 9.38 13.70 8.58
N ILE A 235 8.96 13.05 7.49
CA ILE A 235 9.85 12.61 6.40
C ILE A 235 10.72 13.75 5.84
N VAL A 236 10.16 14.96 5.65
CA VAL A 236 10.87 16.12 5.11
C VAL A 236 11.87 16.64 6.14
N GLU A 237 11.46 16.79 7.40
CA GLU A 237 12.32 17.25 8.48
C GLU A 237 13.49 16.29 8.71
N LYS A 238 13.22 14.99 8.77
CA LYS A 238 14.26 13.95 8.89
C LYS A 238 15.27 14.03 7.75
N ALA A 239 14.79 14.23 6.52
CA ALA A 239 15.68 14.37 5.36
C ALA A 239 16.54 15.65 5.44
N ALA A 240 15.92 16.80 5.74
CA ALA A 240 16.63 18.09 5.90
C ALA A 240 17.71 18.05 6.98
N GLN A 241 17.52 17.25 8.02
CA GLN A 241 18.48 17.06 9.11
C GLN A 241 19.51 15.94 8.86
N GLY A 242 19.57 15.36 7.65
CA GLY A 242 20.46 14.24 7.33
C GLY A 242 20.08 12.93 8.03
N ARG A 243 18.84 12.81 8.52
CA ARG A 243 18.32 11.68 9.28
C ARG A 243 17.49 10.71 8.43
N ALA A 244 17.71 10.65 7.11
CA ALA A 244 16.94 9.84 6.16
C ALA A 244 16.87 8.33 6.54
N LYS A 245 17.90 7.79 7.20
CA LYS A 245 17.92 6.40 7.68
C LYS A 245 16.87 6.08 8.75
N TYR A 246 16.29 7.10 9.39
CA TYR A 246 15.23 6.98 10.39
C TYR A 246 13.83 7.29 9.84
N VAL A 247 13.70 7.39 8.53
CA VAL A 247 12.40 7.54 7.87
C VAL A 247 11.71 6.18 7.79
N ASP A 248 10.48 6.11 8.31
CA ASP A 248 9.60 4.96 8.11
C ASP A 248 8.93 5.07 6.74
N THR A 249 9.32 4.16 5.85
CA THR A 249 8.99 4.27 4.43
C THR A 249 7.69 3.54 4.10
N CYS A 250 6.74 4.20 3.43
CA CYS A 250 5.56 3.54 2.89
C CYS A 250 5.93 2.43 1.90
N ILE A 251 5.49 1.22 2.14
CA ILE A 251 5.76 0.01 1.34
C ILE A 251 4.71 -0.26 0.24
N ALA A 252 3.86 0.71 -0.07
CA ALA A 252 2.82 0.65 -1.10
C ALA A 252 1.85 -0.56 -1.01
N CYS A 253 1.63 -1.09 0.19
CA CYS A 253 0.78 -2.25 0.45
C CYS A 253 -0.73 -1.98 0.28
N ASN A 254 -1.16 -0.73 0.37
CA ASN A 254 -2.54 -0.23 0.31
C ASN A 254 -3.49 -0.72 1.44
N GLN A 255 -3.10 -1.68 2.26
CA GLN A 255 -4.01 -2.45 3.13
C GLN A 255 -4.69 -1.62 4.22
N ALA A 256 -3.95 -0.75 4.94
CA ALA A 256 -4.53 0.05 6.01
C ALA A 256 -4.99 1.45 5.54
N CYS A 257 -4.77 1.80 4.28
CA CYS A 257 -5.15 3.09 3.71
C CYS A 257 -6.19 2.92 2.60
N ILE A 258 -5.80 2.67 1.34
CA ILE A 258 -6.71 2.66 0.19
C ILE A 258 -7.76 1.54 0.31
N ASP A 259 -7.40 0.32 0.76
CA ASP A 259 -8.37 -0.75 0.94
C ASP A 259 -9.44 -0.40 1.99
N ARG A 260 -9.08 0.34 3.04
CA ARG A 260 -10.02 0.79 4.07
C ARG A 260 -10.94 1.91 3.57
N SER A 261 -10.42 2.86 2.78
CA SER A 261 -11.25 3.91 2.20
C SER A 261 -12.34 3.39 1.27
N LEU A 262 -12.15 2.20 0.66
CA LEU A 262 -13.15 1.54 -0.19
C LEU A 262 -14.28 0.84 0.58
N ILE A 263 -14.20 0.78 1.91
CA ILE A 263 -15.20 0.16 2.78
C ILE A 263 -15.63 1.10 3.93
N ASP A 264 -15.45 2.41 3.74
CA ASP A 264 -15.75 3.47 4.73
C ASP A 264 -15.14 3.23 6.12
N ALA A 265 -14.00 2.53 6.19
CA ALA A 265 -13.27 2.32 7.43
C ALA A 265 -12.21 3.41 7.65
N PRO A 266 -11.92 3.78 8.91
CA PRO A 266 -10.88 4.77 9.21
C PRO A 266 -9.53 4.41 8.59
N VAL A 267 -8.94 5.36 7.86
CA VAL A 267 -7.64 5.21 7.22
C VAL A 267 -6.52 5.23 8.26
N SER A 268 -5.53 4.36 8.08
CA SER A 268 -4.31 4.28 8.86
C SER A 268 -3.15 3.83 7.97
N CYS A 269 -2.01 3.46 8.54
CA CYS A 269 -0.88 2.88 7.82
C CYS A 269 -0.46 1.56 8.44
N MET A 270 -0.02 0.60 7.62
CA MET A 270 0.47 -0.69 8.09
C MET A 270 1.73 -0.53 8.94
N VAL A 271 2.72 0.22 8.45
CA VAL A 271 4.04 0.37 9.09
C VAL A 271 4.02 1.44 10.19
N ASN A 272 3.04 2.35 10.18
CA ASN A 272 2.79 3.35 11.21
C ASN A 272 1.36 3.19 11.76
N PRO A 273 1.13 2.30 12.74
CA PRO A 273 -0.23 2.03 13.25
C PRO A 273 -0.84 3.21 14.03
N ARG A 274 -0.06 4.27 14.35
CA ARG A 274 -0.55 5.53 14.94
C ARG A 274 -1.25 6.43 13.93
N ALA A 275 -0.92 6.33 12.63
CA ALA A 275 -1.46 7.21 11.61
C ALA A 275 -2.99 7.20 11.59
N GLY A 276 -3.61 8.39 11.72
CA GLY A 276 -5.06 8.58 11.86
C GLY A 276 -5.62 8.19 13.23
N ARG A 277 -4.74 7.93 14.22
CA ARG A 277 -5.09 7.51 15.57
C ARG A 277 -4.25 8.25 16.64
N GLU A 278 -3.80 9.44 16.33
CA GLU A 278 -2.90 10.23 17.16
C GLU A 278 -3.55 10.61 18.51
N LEU A 279 -4.89 10.72 18.54
CA LEU A 279 -5.63 10.96 19.79
C LEU A 279 -5.74 9.71 20.67
N GLU A 280 -5.79 8.51 20.07
CA GLU A 280 -5.78 7.23 20.81
C GLU A 280 -4.37 6.93 21.34
N PHE A 281 -3.34 7.22 20.54
CA PHE A 281 -1.93 7.04 20.84
C PHE A 281 -1.18 8.37 20.73
N PRO A 282 -1.32 9.27 21.73
CA PRO A 282 -0.66 10.57 21.70
C PRO A 282 0.85 10.44 21.72
N GLU A 283 1.56 11.55 21.40
CA GLU A 283 3.02 11.59 21.50
C GLU A 283 3.45 11.17 22.93
N PRO A 284 4.38 10.19 23.02
CA PRO A 284 4.75 9.67 24.32
C PRO A 284 5.47 10.72 25.16
N SER A 285 5.01 10.91 26.38
CA SER A 285 5.80 11.55 27.42
C SER A 285 6.83 10.56 27.93
N ARG A 286 8.12 10.80 27.74
CA ARG A 286 9.23 9.94 28.21
C ARG A 286 9.20 9.62 29.72
N ALA A 287 8.36 10.28 30.48
CA ALA A 287 8.23 10.09 31.92
C ALA A 287 7.36 8.89 32.33
N GLN A 288 6.56 8.30 31.41
CA GLN A 288 5.53 7.31 31.77
C GLN A 288 6.07 5.95 32.22
N SER A 289 7.24 5.52 31.75
CA SER A 289 7.80 4.18 32.07
C SER A 289 9.25 4.23 32.53
N SER A 290 9.70 5.35 33.10
CA SER A 290 11.09 5.54 33.53
C SER A 290 11.52 4.46 34.51
N GLY A 291 12.54 3.67 34.13
CA GLY A 291 13.13 2.64 34.98
C GLY A 291 12.60 1.22 34.76
N VAL A 292 11.44 1.02 34.14
CA VAL A 292 10.84 -0.30 33.88
C VAL A 292 11.65 -1.04 32.80
N ARG A 293 11.95 -2.31 33.07
CA ARG A 293 12.70 -3.19 32.16
C ARG A 293 11.74 -4.12 31.42
N TYR A 294 11.70 -3.99 30.11
CA TYR A 294 10.84 -4.79 29.25
C TYR A 294 11.66 -5.81 28.44
N ALA A 295 11.18 -7.05 28.37
CA ALA A 295 11.64 -8.01 27.39
C ALA A 295 10.65 -8.10 26.22
N VAL A 296 11.14 -8.02 24.99
CA VAL A 296 10.37 -8.32 23.79
C VAL A 296 10.99 -9.54 23.12
N VAL A 297 10.23 -10.62 22.95
CA VAL A 297 10.70 -11.88 22.38
C VAL A 297 10.16 -12.05 20.97
N GLY A 298 11.03 -11.91 19.97
CA GLY A 298 10.75 -11.96 18.55
C GLY A 298 10.86 -10.59 17.87
N GLY A 299 11.70 -10.50 16.85
CA GLY A 299 11.99 -9.29 16.07
C GLY A 299 11.18 -9.17 14.78
N GLY A 300 10.00 -9.78 14.71
CA GLY A 300 9.03 -9.58 13.63
C GLY A 300 8.24 -8.27 13.77
N PRO A 301 7.30 -7.96 12.85
CA PRO A 301 6.55 -6.69 12.84
C PRO A 301 5.93 -6.31 14.19
N ALA A 302 5.27 -7.24 14.88
CA ALA A 302 4.65 -6.98 16.17
C ALA A 302 5.68 -6.65 17.27
N GLY A 303 6.79 -7.40 17.32
CA GLY A 303 7.83 -7.19 18.34
C GLY A 303 8.66 -5.93 18.06
N MET A 304 8.98 -5.62 16.82
CA MET A 304 9.68 -4.40 16.46
C MET A 304 8.88 -3.16 16.86
N GLU A 305 7.58 -3.13 16.59
CA GLU A 305 6.71 -2.00 16.97
C GLU A 305 6.50 -1.93 18.48
N ALA A 306 6.30 -3.07 19.15
CA ALA A 306 6.20 -3.10 20.62
C ALA A 306 7.48 -2.54 21.27
N ALA A 307 8.66 -2.95 20.80
CA ALA A 307 9.94 -2.47 21.33
C ALA A 307 10.13 -0.97 21.08
N ARG A 308 9.80 -0.48 19.85
CA ARG A 308 9.84 0.94 19.52
C ARG A 308 8.92 1.76 20.43
N ALA A 309 7.66 1.33 20.57
CA ALA A 309 6.67 2.05 21.35
C ALA A 309 7.01 2.08 22.84
N LEU A 310 7.42 0.94 23.43
CA LEU A 310 7.85 0.86 24.84
C LEU A 310 9.05 1.78 25.11
N ALA A 311 10.04 1.80 24.22
CA ALA A 311 11.22 2.66 24.37
C ALA A 311 10.84 4.15 24.22
N ALA A 312 9.95 4.50 23.28
CA ALA A 312 9.44 5.86 23.13
C ALA A 312 8.67 6.32 24.38
N LEU A 313 7.96 5.42 25.07
CA LEU A 313 7.29 5.67 26.34
C LEU A 313 8.25 5.75 27.55
N GLY A 314 9.57 5.59 27.35
CA GLY A 314 10.61 5.73 28.36
C GLY A 314 11.06 4.42 29.02
N GLY A 315 10.59 3.27 28.55
CA GLY A 315 10.98 1.96 29.03
C GLY A 315 12.42 1.58 28.65
N ARG A 316 13.06 0.72 29.46
CA ARG A 316 14.33 0.06 29.14
C ARG A 316 14.02 -1.26 28.45
N VAL A 317 14.20 -1.32 27.14
CA VAL A 317 13.75 -2.46 26.32
C VAL A 317 14.94 -3.30 25.85
N VAL A 318 14.82 -4.63 26.03
CA VAL A 318 15.67 -5.64 25.38
C VAL A 318 14.81 -6.43 24.43
N LEU A 319 15.17 -6.41 23.14
CA LEU A 319 14.53 -7.22 22.12
C LEU A 319 15.43 -8.41 21.78
N PHE A 320 14.86 -9.61 21.88
CA PHE A 320 15.51 -10.87 21.56
C PHE A 320 15.01 -11.39 20.20
N GLU A 321 15.93 -11.68 19.29
CA GLU A 321 15.64 -12.30 18.01
C GLU A 321 16.49 -13.57 17.85
N ALA A 322 15.83 -14.65 17.43
CA ALA A 322 16.49 -15.94 17.25
C ALA A 322 17.43 -15.98 16.05
N ASP A 323 17.12 -15.21 15.03
CA ASP A 323 17.88 -15.12 13.78
C ASP A 323 18.93 -14.00 13.82
N ASP A 324 19.74 -13.92 12.79
CA ASP A 324 20.81 -12.94 12.60
C ASP A 324 20.32 -11.55 12.14
N GLU A 325 19.01 -11.41 11.86
CA GLU A 325 18.42 -10.20 11.33
C GLU A 325 16.98 -10.02 11.85
N LEU A 326 16.57 -8.77 12.09
CA LEU A 326 15.18 -8.39 12.36
C LEU A 326 14.28 -8.58 11.13
N GLY A 327 12.97 -8.55 11.34
CA GLY A 327 11.96 -8.47 10.27
C GLY A 327 11.01 -9.67 10.22
N GLY A 328 11.36 -10.82 10.80
CA GLY A 328 10.50 -12.02 10.77
C GLY A 328 10.00 -12.32 9.35
N GLN A 329 8.67 -12.38 9.15
CA GLN A 329 8.12 -12.67 7.81
C GLN A 329 8.37 -11.58 6.75
N PHE A 330 8.73 -10.35 7.11
CA PHE A 330 9.12 -9.32 6.15
C PHE A 330 10.43 -9.67 5.43
N ARG A 331 11.29 -10.50 6.04
CA ARG A 331 12.49 -11.05 5.38
C ARG A 331 12.13 -11.92 4.17
N MET A 332 11.02 -12.66 4.24
CA MET A 332 10.48 -13.41 3.10
C MET A 332 9.83 -12.46 2.09
N ALA A 333 8.98 -11.55 2.56
CA ALA A 333 8.24 -10.65 1.70
C ALA A 333 9.16 -9.79 0.79
N ARG A 334 10.27 -9.25 1.31
CA ARG A 334 11.21 -8.43 0.52
C ARG A 334 11.90 -9.18 -0.64
N LYS A 335 11.86 -10.53 -0.64
CA LYS A 335 12.41 -11.35 -1.73
C LYS A 335 11.44 -11.47 -2.92
N ILE A 336 10.17 -11.15 -2.72
CA ILE A 336 9.16 -11.24 -3.75
C ILE A 336 9.31 -10.06 -4.73
N PRO A 337 9.33 -10.27 -6.03
CA PRO A 337 9.37 -9.20 -7.03
C PRO A 337 8.27 -8.16 -6.77
N GLY A 338 8.62 -6.88 -6.84
CA GLY A 338 7.72 -5.76 -6.50
C GLY A 338 7.49 -5.51 -5.01
N LYS A 339 8.04 -6.36 -4.09
CA LYS A 339 7.92 -6.19 -2.63
C LYS A 339 9.23 -5.80 -1.94
N ARG A 340 10.23 -5.34 -2.67
CA ARG A 340 11.53 -4.92 -2.09
C ARG A 340 11.39 -3.86 -1.00
N ASP A 341 10.38 -2.98 -1.12
CA ASP A 341 10.08 -1.93 -0.14
C ASP A 341 9.84 -2.48 1.30
N PHE A 342 9.49 -3.78 1.46
CA PHE A 342 9.42 -4.43 2.78
C PHE A 342 10.77 -4.46 3.51
N GLY A 343 11.88 -4.44 2.76
CA GLY A 343 13.22 -4.26 3.30
C GLY A 343 13.44 -2.89 3.95
N GLU A 344 12.75 -1.85 3.48
CA GLU A 344 12.82 -0.51 4.05
C GLU A 344 12.25 -0.45 5.48
N THR A 345 11.20 -1.23 5.77
CA THR A 345 10.69 -1.36 7.13
C THR A 345 11.74 -2.01 8.04
N ILE A 346 12.42 -3.07 7.58
CA ILE A 346 13.50 -3.70 8.34
C ILE A 346 14.64 -2.70 8.56
N ARG A 347 15.07 -1.99 7.52
CA ARG A 347 16.08 -0.92 7.61
C ARG A 347 15.69 0.13 8.64
N TYR A 348 14.44 0.61 8.63
CA TYR A 348 13.93 1.58 9.58
C TYR A 348 14.10 1.09 11.02
N PHE A 349 13.57 -0.06 11.37
CA PHE A 349 13.64 -0.59 12.73
C PHE A 349 15.07 -0.92 13.16
N THR A 350 15.92 -1.41 12.25
CA THR A 350 17.35 -1.66 12.54
C THR A 350 18.08 -0.40 12.96
N ASN A 351 17.69 0.77 12.44
CA ASN A 351 18.26 2.06 12.83
C ASN A 351 17.53 2.72 14.00
N GLU A 352 16.20 2.64 14.03
CA GLU A 352 15.37 3.36 14.99
C GLU A 352 15.42 2.75 16.39
N LEU A 353 15.42 1.43 16.52
CA LEU A 353 15.46 0.76 17.82
C LEU A 353 16.73 1.14 18.62
N PRO A 354 17.96 1.05 18.08
CA PRO A 354 19.14 1.53 18.78
C PRO A 354 19.11 3.03 19.08
N ARG A 355 18.56 3.87 18.20
CA ARG A 355 18.41 5.30 18.43
C ARG A 355 17.54 5.61 19.64
N LEU A 356 16.52 4.80 19.89
CA LEU A 356 15.65 4.89 21.07
C LEU A 356 16.23 4.24 22.32
N GLY A 357 17.41 3.61 22.20
CA GLY A 357 18.08 2.94 23.32
C GLY A 357 17.59 1.51 23.57
N VAL A 358 16.93 0.89 22.58
CA VAL A 358 16.58 -0.54 22.63
C VAL A 358 17.83 -1.38 22.48
N GLU A 359 18.08 -2.30 23.41
CA GLU A 359 19.12 -3.32 23.28
C GLU A 359 18.60 -4.46 22.40
N VAL A 360 19.10 -4.56 21.16
CA VAL A 360 18.73 -5.62 20.21
C VAL A 360 19.73 -6.77 20.32
N ARG A 361 19.25 -7.96 20.63
CA ARG A 361 20.04 -9.19 20.75
C ARG A 361 19.65 -10.17 19.65
N LEU A 362 20.36 -10.13 18.55
CA LEU A 362 20.28 -11.09 17.45
C LEU A 362 20.95 -12.42 17.82
N ASN A 363 20.63 -13.49 17.08
CA ASN A 363 21.10 -14.86 17.34
C ASN A 363 20.88 -15.31 18.80
N ARG A 364 19.79 -14.79 19.41
CA ARG A 364 19.47 -15.05 20.80
C ARG A 364 18.06 -15.60 20.95
N ARG A 365 17.91 -16.90 20.79
CA ARG A 365 16.66 -17.61 21.07
C ARG A 365 16.42 -17.67 22.57
N ILE A 366 15.22 -17.31 22.98
CA ILE A 366 14.72 -17.58 24.33
C ILE A 366 14.07 -18.96 24.31
N GLU A 367 14.60 -19.88 25.10
CA GLU A 367 14.17 -21.27 25.13
C GLU A 367 13.28 -21.58 26.35
N THR A 368 13.49 -20.85 27.46
CA THR A 368 12.76 -21.03 28.71
C THR A 368 12.32 -19.70 29.31
N ASN A 369 11.20 -19.71 30.01
CA ASN A 369 10.68 -18.54 30.72
C ASN A 369 11.62 -18.01 31.80
N GLU A 370 12.45 -18.86 32.40
CA GLU A 370 13.44 -18.48 33.42
C GLU A 370 14.42 -17.40 32.93
N GLN A 371 14.75 -17.40 31.65
CA GLN A 371 15.63 -16.40 31.04
C GLN A 371 15.00 -14.98 31.06
N LEU A 372 13.69 -14.89 31.25
CA LEU A 372 12.92 -13.65 31.29
C LEU A 372 12.62 -13.14 32.70
N ARG A 373 12.93 -13.90 33.75
CA ARG A 373 12.60 -13.59 35.17
C ARG A 373 13.12 -12.23 35.64
N GLN A 374 14.18 -11.73 35.04
CA GLN A 374 14.80 -10.46 35.39
C GLN A 374 14.07 -9.20 34.87
N PHE A 375 13.04 -9.35 34.05
CA PHE A 375 12.30 -8.23 33.46
C PHE A 375 11.01 -7.97 34.26
N ASP A 376 10.59 -6.69 34.25
CA ASP A 376 9.38 -6.26 34.94
C ASP A 376 8.11 -6.54 34.13
N ALA A 377 8.24 -6.62 32.79
CA ALA A 377 7.18 -7.01 31.90
C ALA A 377 7.71 -7.64 30.60
N ILE A 378 6.85 -8.42 29.93
CA ILE A 378 7.23 -9.23 28.78
C ILE A 378 6.22 -9.06 27.64
N VAL A 379 6.72 -8.90 26.39
CA VAL A 379 5.94 -9.03 25.18
C VAL A 379 6.40 -10.27 24.41
N LEU A 380 5.51 -11.26 24.26
CA LEU A 380 5.75 -12.45 23.43
C LEU A 380 5.27 -12.16 22.01
N ALA A 381 6.20 -11.98 21.08
CA ALA A 381 5.99 -11.71 19.67
C ALA A 381 6.68 -12.77 18.79
N SER A 382 6.74 -14.03 19.27
CA SER A 382 7.46 -15.16 18.65
C SER A 382 6.88 -15.62 17.29
N GLY A 383 5.73 -15.07 16.89
CA GLY A 383 5.17 -15.21 15.55
C GLY A 383 4.55 -16.57 15.29
N VAL A 384 4.81 -17.12 14.10
CA VAL A 384 4.21 -18.37 13.61
C VAL A 384 5.27 -19.28 12.99
N VAL A 385 4.93 -20.57 12.90
CA VAL A 385 5.66 -21.59 12.13
C VAL A 385 4.81 -22.11 10.97
N PRO A 386 5.41 -22.63 9.89
CA PRO A 386 4.64 -23.29 8.84
C PRO A 386 3.83 -24.46 9.38
N ARG A 387 2.55 -24.51 9.02
CA ARG A 387 1.72 -25.66 9.36
C ARG A 387 2.20 -26.88 8.60
N ARG A 388 2.37 -28.00 9.29
CA ARG A 388 2.58 -29.29 8.64
C ARG A 388 1.28 -29.74 7.96
N ALA A 389 1.35 -30.02 6.66
CA ALA A 389 0.18 -30.51 5.95
C ALA A 389 -0.12 -31.94 6.38
N ALA A 390 -1.33 -32.18 6.86
CA ALA A 390 -1.83 -33.53 7.08
C ALA A 390 -2.27 -34.14 5.74
N LEU A 391 -1.31 -34.38 4.85
CA LEU A 391 -1.52 -34.90 3.50
C LEU A 391 -0.54 -36.06 3.29
N ALA A 392 -1.04 -37.18 2.80
CA ALA A 392 -0.20 -38.35 2.50
C ALA A 392 0.93 -37.94 1.53
N GLY A 393 2.16 -38.35 1.83
CA GLY A 393 3.36 -38.00 1.05
C GLY A 393 3.95 -36.61 1.35
N SER A 394 3.48 -35.89 2.38
CA SER A 394 4.04 -34.59 2.78
C SER A 394 5.47 -34.67 3.33
N ASP A 395 5.97 -35.87 3.58
CA ASP A 395 7.34 -36.18 4.02
C ASP A 395 8.28 -36.59 2.89
N LEU A 396 7.82 -36.61 1.64
CA LEU A 396 8.62 -36.94 0.48
C LEU A 396 9.74 -35.89 0.24
N PRO A 397 10.92 -36.30 -0.27
CA PRO A 397 12.10 -35.42 -0.39
C PRO A 397 11.91 -34.17 -1.26
N HIS A 398 10.96 -34.19 -2.20
CA HIS A 398 10.65 -33.06 -3.10
C HIS A 398 9.59 -32.13 -2.53
N VAL A 399 9.17 -32.31 -1.27
CA VAL A 399 8.23 -31.44 -0.57
C VAL A 399 8.99 -30.45 0.28
N VAL A 400 8.72 -29.17 0.10
CA VAL A 400 9.34 -28.09 0.87
C VAL A 400 8.27 -27.13 1.44
N SER A 401 8.53 -26.52 2.56
CA SER A 401 7.70 -25.45 3.09
C SER A 401 8.04 -24.10 2.41
N TYR A 402 7.12 -23.16 2.48
CA TYR A 402 7.38 -21.79 2.02
C TYR A 402 8.58 -21.13 2.75
N ALA A 403 8.81 -21.48 4.00
CA ALA A 403 9.92 -20.92 4.79
C ALA A 403 11.27 -21.51 4.35
N GLU A 404 11.35 -22.81 4.09
CA GLU A 404 12.56 -23.45 3.54
C GLU A 404 12.93 -22.86 2.19
N LEU A 405 11.93 -22.61 1.32
CA LEU A 405 12.16 -21.97 0.04
C LEU A 405 12.64 -20.53 0.21
N LEU A 406 11.90 -19.69 0.93
CA LEU A 406 12.15 -18.25 0.95
C LEU A 406 13.23 -17.82 1.95
N LEU A 407 13.40 -18.49 3.09
CA LEU A 407 14.43 -18.13 4.07
C LEU A 407 15.74 -18.91 3.83
N HIS A 408 15.64 -20.21 3.56
CA HIS A 408 16.81 -21.09 3.50
C HIS A 408 17.25 -21.41 2.09
N GLY A 409 16.53 -20.93 1.05
CA GLY A 409 16.93 -21.08 -0.35
C GLY A 409 16.87 -22.52 -0.85
N ALA A 410 15.89 -23.31 -0.36
CA ALA A 410 15.69 -24.67 -0.82
C ALA A 410 15.56 -24.71 -2.35
N ALA A 411 16.31 -25.60 -2.98
CA ALA A 411 16.29 -25.77 -4.43
C ALA A 411 14.93 -26.31 -4.89
N VAL A 412 14.44 -25.82 -6.01
CA VAL A 412 13.19 -26.28 -6.64
C VAL A 412 13.45 -26.70 -8.09
N GLY A 413 12.75 -27.72 -8.52
CA GLY A 413 12.79 -28.19 -9.90
C GLY A 413 12.12 -27.22 -10.89
N GLU A 414 11.91 -27.68 -12.12
CA GLU A 414 11.33 -26.86 -13.18
C GLU A 414 9.80 -26.71 -13.05
N ARG A 415 9.11 -27.78 -12.64
CA ARG A 415 7.66 -27.80 -12.41
C ARG A 415 7.39 -27.73 -10.92
N VAL A 416 6.67 -26.72 -10.49
CA VAL A 416 6.39 -26.48 -9.08
C VAL A 416 4.88 -26.42 -8.82
N ALA A 417 4.41 -27.30 -7.94
CA ALA A 417 3.02 -27.31 -7.47
C ALA A 417 2.94 -26.64 -6.09
N ILE A 418 2.11 -25.62 -5.93
CA ILE A 418 1.93 -24.89 -4.69
C ILE A 418 0.61 -25.28 -4.04
N VAL A 419 0.68 -25.84 -2.84
CA VAL A 419 -0.48 -26.21 -2.01
C VAL A 419 -0.85 -25.07 -1.10
N GLY A 420 -1.99 -24.42 -1.39
CA GLY A 420 -2.49 -23.25 -0.68
C GLY A 420 -2.24 -21.95 -1.44
N ALA A 421 -3.33 -21.22 -1.71
CA ALA A 421 -3.31 -19.97 -2.48
C ALA A 421 -3.89 -18.80 -1.67
N GLY A 422 -3.48 -18.66 -0.42
CA GLY A 422 -3.57 -17.42 0.36
C GLY A 422 -2.49 -16.42 -0.07
N GLY A 423 -2.23 -15.40 0.74
CA GLY A 423 -1.19 -14.39 0.45
C GLY A 423 0.18 -15.00 0.17
N ILE A 424 0.63 -15.92 1.03
CA ILE A 424 1.95 -16.57 0.90
C ILE A 424 2.05 -17.42 -0.37
N GLY A 425 1.01 -18.22 -0.68
CA GLY A 425 1.03 -19.07 -1.89
C GLY A 425 1.08 -18.24 -3.17
N VAL A 426 0.35 -17.12 -3.22
CA VAL A 426 0.39 -16.15 -4.32
C VAL A 426 1.77 -15.50 -4.43
N ASP A 427 2.39 -15.15 -3.32
CA ASP A 427 3.74 -14.58 -3.27
C ASP A 427 4.80 -15.55 -3.81
N ILE A 428 4.71 -16.83 -3.42
CA ILE A 428 5.61 -17.89 -3.92
C ILE A 428 5.40 -18.08 -5.42
N ALA A 429 4.14 -18.13 -5.88
CA ALA A 429 3.85 -18.23 -7.31
C ALA A 429 4.49 -17.07 -8.08
N HIS A 430 4.40 -15.86 -7.56
CA HIS A 430 5.03 -14.67 -8.15
C HIS A 430 6.56 -14.77 -8.13
N TYR A 431 7.14 -15.16 -6.99
CA TYR A 431 8.59 -15.34 -6.84
C TYR A 431 9.16 -16.33 -7.89
N LEU A 432 8.50 -17.47 -8.08
CA LEU A 432 8.96 -18.53 -8.98
C LEU A 432 8.67 -18.24 -10.46
N SER A 433 7.61 -17.51 -10.77
CA SER A 433 7.20 -17.23 -12.15
C SER A 433 7.78 -15.95 -12.75
N PHE A 434 8.40 -15.08 -11.92
CA PHE A 434 8.84 -13.77 -12.40
C PHE A 434 10.17 -13.82 -13.15
N GLY A 435 11.17 -14.54 -12.64
CA GLY A 435 12.49 -14.69 -13.27
C GLY A 435 13.25 -13.36 -13.43
N ASP A 436 14.48 -13.45 -13.94
CA ASP A 436 15.33 -12.31 -14.25
C ASP A 436 15.10 -11.83 -15.69
N ALA A 437 15.08 -10.51 -15.91
CA ALA A 437 14.89 -9.91 -17.22
C ALA A 437 16.16 -9.20 -17.69
N ASN A 438 16.35 -9.14 -19.01
CA ASN A 438 17.46 -8.43 -19.67
C ASN A 438 17.28 -6.90 -19.70
N VAL A 439 16.26 -6.37 -19.02
CA VAL A 439 15.94 -4.94 -18.89
C VAL A 439 15.63 -4.60 -17.43
N ASP A 440 15.70 -3.30 -17.10
CA ASP A 440 15.33 -2.81 -15.77
C ASP A 440 13.84 -3.02 -15.45
N GLU A 441 13.46 -2.94 -14.16
CA GLU A 441 12.10 -3.22 -13.69
C GLU A 441 11.05 -2.27 -14.29
N THR A 442 11.39 -0.99 -14.49
CA THR A 442 10.46 0.00 -15.05
C THR A 442 10.19 -0.28 -16.52
N THR A 443 11.24 -0.53 -17.30
CA THR A 443 11.14 -0.92 -18.71
C THR A 443 10.32 -2.20 -18.87
N ARG A 444 10.61 -3.22 -18.05
CA ARG A 444 9.85 -4.47 -18.03
C ARG A 444 8.37 -4.22 -17.73
N PHE A 445 8.09 -3.47 -16.66
CA PHE A 445 6.71 -3.14 -16.26
C PHE A 445 5.96 -2.43 -17.38
N LEU A 446 6.53 -1.38 -17.97
CA LEU A 446 5.90 -0.62 -19.05
C LEU A 446 5.64 -1.51 -20.29
N TYR A 447 6.58 -2.38 -20.64
CA TYR A 447 6.42 -3.35 -21.72
C TYR A 447 5.30 -4.35 -21.43
N GLU A 448 5.30 -4.98 -20.25
CA GLU A 448 4.28 -5.96 -19.83
C GLU A 448 2.87 -5.34 -19.72
N GLN A 449 2.79 -4.02 -19.51
CA GLN A 449 1.52 -3.29 -19.49
C GLN A 449 1.10 -2.73 -20.87
N GLY A 450 1.93 -2.92 -21.91
CA GLY A 450 1.66 -2.39 -23.24
C GLY A 450 1.78 -0.86 -23.36
N LEU A 451 2.57 -0.24 -22.49
CA LEU A 451 2.79 1.22 -22.42
C LEU A 451 4.11 1.66 -23.08
N ALA A 452 5.04 0.76 -23.27
CA ALA A 452 6.31 1.06 -23.97
C ALA A 452 6.21 0.67 -25.44
N ALA A 453 7.00 1.37 -26.29
CA ALA A 453 7.29 0.89 -27.64
C ALA A 453 7.96 -0.51 -27.58
N PRO A 454 7.86 -1.31 -28.65
CA PRO A 454 8.60 -2.56 -28.72
C PRO A 454 10.06 -2.34 -28.33
N LEU A 455 10.58 -3.17 -27.43
CA LEU A 455 12.01 -3.14 -27.09
C LEU A 455 12.84 -3.33 -28.37
N ASN A 456 14.01 -2.69 -28.44
CA ASN A 456 15.01 -3.02 -29.46
C ASN A 456 15.55 -4.43 -29.16
N GLY A 457 14.80 -5.46 -29.54
CA GLY A 457 15.03 -6.86 -29.22
C GLY A 457 13.85 -7.48 -28.44
N GLU A 458 13.92 -8.79 -28.27
CA GLU A 458 12.91 -9.55 -27.54
C GLU A 458 13.11 -9.41 -26.01
N LEU A 459 12.02 -9.28 -25.25
CA LEU A 459 12.07 -9.37 -23.80
C LEU A 459 12.43 -10.82 -23.42
N VAL A 460 13.65 -11.01 -22.97
CA VAL A 460 14.13 -12.31 -22.48
C VAL A 460 13.97 -12.37 -20.97
N VAL A 461 13.25 -13.37 -20.48
CA VAL A 461 13.10 -13.66 -19.05
C VAL A 461 13.60 -15.06 -18.78
N VAL A 462 14.61 -15.18 -17.93
CA VAL A 462 15.24 -16.43 -17.53
C VAL A 462 14.88 -16.81 -16.09
N GLY A 463 14.99 -18.10 -15.76
CA GLY A 463 14.74 -18.57 -14.40
C GLY A 463 13.27 -18.70 -14.00
N ARG A 464 12.33 -18.49 -14.93
CA ARG A 464 10.90 -18.80 -14.68
C ARG A 464 10.70 -20.28 -14.48
N LYS A 465 9.84 -20.62 -13.50
CA LYS A 465 9.38 -21.99 -13.26
C LYS A 465 7.96 -22.17 -13.80
N ASN A 466 7.62 -23.40 -14.15
CA ASN A 466 6.26 -23.80 -14.49
C ASN A 466 5.47 -24.00 -13.20
N VAL A 467 4.60 -23.05 -12.86
CA VAL A 467 3.95 -23.00 -11.55
C VAL A 467 2.48 -23.32 -11.66
N THR A 468 2.04 -24.27 -10.84
CA THR A 468 0.62 -24.57 -10.60
C THR A 468 0.26 -24.17 -9.18
N LEU A 469 -0.71 -23.26 -9.02
CA LEU A 469 -1.17 -22.74 -7.73
C LEU A 469 -2.57 -23.26 -7.42
N MET A 470 -2.73 -23.98 -6.31
CA MET A 470 -3.96 -24.72 -6.00
C MET A 470 -4.58 -24.29 -4.68
N ARG A 471 -5.93 -24.39 -4.58
CA ARG A 471 -6.68 -24.06 -3.37
C ARG A 471 -7.98 -24.85 -3.23
N ARG A 472 -8.31 -25.25 -1.98
CA ARG A 472 -9.61 -25.86 -1.64
C ARG A 472 -10.80 -24.90 -1.78
N GLY A 473 -10.62 -23.60 -1.58
CA GLY A 473 -11.69 -22.61 -1.70
C GLY A 473 -11.73 -21.95 -3.07
N ALA A 474 -12.84 -21.26 -3.37
CA ALA A 474 -13.09 -20.65 -4.68
C ALA A 474 -12.16 -19.49 -5.03
N GLN A 475 -11.70 -18.71 -4.04
CA GLN A 475 -11.05 -17.44 -4.31
C GLN A 475 -9.54 -17.47 -4.06
N ILE A 476 -8.74 -17.55 -5.12
CA ILE A 476 -7.29 -17.39 -5.07
C ILE A 476 -6.94 -16.00 -4.50
N GLY A 477 -5.97 -15.94 -3.57
CA GLY A 477 -5.51 -14.68 -2.97
C GLY A 477 -6.56 -13.98 -2.09
N HIS A 478 -7.48 -14.71 -1.44
CA HIS A 478 -8.58 -14.14 -0.64
C HIS A 478 -8.15 -13.20 0.49
N GLN A 479 -6.92 -13.35 1.01
CA GLN A 479 -6.34 -12.51 2.06
C GLN A 479 -5.60 -11.29 1.53
N ILE A 480 -5.48 -11.16 0.21
CA ILE A 480 -4.84 -10.00 -0.42
C ILE A 480 -5.88 -8.88 -0.57
N GLY A 481 -5.52 -7.66 -0.19
CA GLY A 481 -6.38 -6.49 -0.30
C GLY A 481 -6.94 -6.28 -1.72
N LYS A 482 -8.17 -5.79 -1.80
CA LYS A 482 -8.92 -5.66 -3.07
C LYS A 482 -8.16 -4.87 -4.12
N THR A 483 -7.47 -3.79 -3.72
CA THR A 483 -6.74 -2.90 -4.64
C THR A 483 -5.46 -3.52 -5.20
N THR A 484 -4.93 -4.57 -4.58
CA THR A 484 -3.68 -5.23 -4.99
C THR A 484 -3.92 -6.58 -5.66
N ARG A 485 -4.91 -7.35 -5.18
CA ARG A 485 -5.15 -8.75 -5.61
C ARG A 485 -5.34 -8.88 -7.12
N TRP A 486 -6.16 -8.02 -7.72
CA TRP A 486 -6.44 -8.08 -9.16
C TRP A 486 -5.17 -7.93 -10.01
N ALA A 487 -4.28 -7.02 -9.61
CA ALA A 487 -3.04 -6.72 -10.32
C ALA A 487 -2.06 -7.91 -10.25
N VAL A 488 -1.90 -8.49 -9.05
CA VAL A 488 -1.03 -9.67 -8.85
C VAL A 488 -1.56 -10.89 -9.59
N LEU A 489 -2.87 -11.18 -9.52
CA LEU A 489 -3.45 -12.32 -10.24
C LEU A 489 -3.38 -12.15 -11.75
N ARG A 490 -3.49 -10.93 -12.27
CA ARG A 490 -3.26 -10.64 -13.68
C ARG A 490 -1.81 -10.91 -14.08
N ALA A 491 -0.84 -10.48 -13.27
CA ALA A 491 0.58 -10.73 -13.50
C ALA A 491 0.89 -12.24 -13.51
N LEU A 492 0.34 -13.02 -12.56
CA LEU A 492 0.52 -14.47 -12.51
C LEU A 492 -0.02 -15.16 -13.77
N ARG A 493 -1.23 -14.78 -14.24
CA ARG A 493 -1.80 -15.33 -15.47
C ARG A 493 -0.95 -14.99 -16.69
N ALA A 494 -0.47 -13.75 -16.78
CA ALA A 494 0.43 -13.31 -17.86
C ALA A 494 1.76 -14.06 -17.85
N ALA A 495 2.22 -14.47 -16.67
CA ALA A 495 3.41 -15.30 -16.50
C ALA A 495 3.18 -16.80 -16.76
N GLY A 496 1.96 -17.22 -17.10
CA GLY A 496 1.61 -18.61 -17.40
C GLY A 496 1.35 -19.48 -16.16
N VAL A 497 1.11 -18.90 -14.98
CA VAL A 497 0.77 -19.66 -13.78
C VAL A 497 -0.62 -20.28 -13.91
N GLU A 498 -0.69 -21.59 -13.75
CA GLU A 498 -1.96 -22.31 -13.73
C GLU A 498 -2.65 -22.17 -12.36
N LEU A 499 -3.94 -21.83 -12.36
CA LEU A 499 -4.71 -21.56 -11.15
C LEU A 499 -5.85 -22.58 -10.99
N TYR A 500 -5.77 -23.40 -9.93
CA TYR A 500 -6.76 -24.43 -9.61
C TYR A 500 -7.51 -24.09 -8.31
N PRO A 501 -8.63 -23.36 -8.37
CA PRO A 501 -9.54 -23.19 -7.23
C PRO A 501 -10.44 -24.42 -7.04
N ASN A 502 -11.06 -24.53 -5.86
CA ASN A 502 -12.05 -25.57 -5.52
C ASN A 502 -11.53 -27.02 -5.66
N VAL A 503 -10.24 -27.26 -5.40
CA VAL A 503 -9.69 -28.62 -5.44
C VAL A 503 -9.72 -29.29 -4.06
N ALA A 504 -9.84 -30.61 -4.02
CA ALA A 504 -9.48 -31.41 -2.85
C ALA A 504 -8.09 -32.04 -3.08
N TYR A 505 -7.22 -31.95 -2.09
CA TYR A 505 -5.91 -32.61 -2.13
C TYR A 505 -6.07 -34.05 -1.67
N GLU A 506 -5.61 -35.01 -2.48
CA GLU A 506 -5.69 -36.45 -2.18
C GLU A 506 -4.37 -36.96 -1.59
N ALA A 507 -3.25 -36.80 -2.30
CA ALA A 507 -1.93 -37.21 -1.86
C ALA A 507 -0.81 -36.53 -2.66
N ILE A 508 0.35 -36.33 -2.06
CA ILE A 508 1.59 -36.05 -2.77
C ILE A 508 2.19 -37.40 -3.19
N VAL A 509 2.62 -37.48 -4.44
CA VAL A 509 3.18 -38.68 -5.06
C VAL A 509 4.58 -38.36 -5.62
N PRO A 510 5.43 -39.36 -5.92
CA PRO A 510 6.83 -39.10 -6.33
C PRO A 510 7.00 -38.20 -7.55
N ASP A 511 6.01 -38.13 -8.44
CA ASP A 511 6.01 -37.35 -9.68
C ASP A 511 5.08 -36.11 -9.63
N GLY A 512 4.55 -35.73 -8.43
CA GLY A 512 3.72 -34.55 -8.29
C GLY A 512 2.70 -34.60 -7.14
N ILE A 513 1.49 -34.11 -7.40
CA ILE A 513 0.39 -34.12 -6.44
C ILE A 513 -0.91 -34.56 -7.10
N ARG A 514 -1.63 -35.46 -6.43
CA ARG A 514 -2.95 -35.93 -6.84
C ARG A 514 -4.03 -35.07 -6.19
N ILE A 515 -4.91 -34.55 -7.02
CA ILE A 515 -6.04 -33.71 -6.62
C ILE A 515 -7.35 -34.26 -7.19
N ARG A 516 -8.44 -33.83 -6.58
CA ARG A 516 -9.78 -33.91 -7.16
C ARG A 516 -10.21 -32.52 -7.58
N THR A 517 -10.56 -32.34 -8.84
CA THR A 517 -10.98 -31.05 -9.40
C THR A 517 -12.36 -30.61 -8.89
N ALA A 518 -12.77 -29.40 -9.22
CA ALA A 518 -14.11 -28.88 -8.91
C ALA A 518 -15.22 -29.75 -9.50
N GLU A 519 -14.96 -30.36 -10.65
CA GLU A 519 -15.89 -31.28 -11.38
C GLU A 519 -15.88 -32.71 -10.79
N GLY A 520 -15.03 -32.99 -9.80
CA GLY A 520 -14.92 -34.28 -9.12
C GLY A 520 -13.94 -35.27 -9.79
N GLU A 521 -13.24 -34.86 -10.82
CA GLU A 521 -12.27 -35.69 -11.53
C GLU A 521 -10.97 -35.84 -10.73
N LEU A 522 -10.41 -37.05 -10.71
CA LEU A 522 -9.11 -37.33 -10.12
C LEU A 522 -8.00 -37.00 -11.15
N GLN A 523 -7.13 -36.08 -10.81
CA GLN A 523 -6.04 -35.62 -11.66
C GLN A 523 -4.70 -35.62 -10.89
N THR A 524 -3.62 -36.01 -11.57
CA THR A 524 -2.26 -35.81 -11.05
C THR A 524 -1.64 -34.60 -11.72
N ILE A 525 -1.29 -33.57 -10.91
CA ILE A 525 -0.51 -32.42 -11.35
C ILE A 525 0.97 -32.82 -11.24
N ALA A 526 1.62 -32.92 -12.38
CA ALA A 526 3.03 -33.27 -12.43
C ALA A 526 3.90 -32.15 -11.84
N ALA A 527 4.78 -32.49 -10.91
CA ALA A 527 5.66 -31.52 -10.26
C ALA A 527 6.96 -32.16 -9.81
N ASP A 528 8.06 -31.44 -10.02
CA ASP A 528 9.39 -31.82 -9.53
C ASP A 528 9.58 -31.35 -8.07
N THR A 529 8.78 -30.37 -7.64
CA THR A 529 8.74 -29.86 -6.27
C THR A 529 7.32 -29.49 -5.88
N VAL A 530 6.92 -29.87 -4.66
CA VAL A 530 5.65 -29.44 -4.05
C VAL A 530 5.95 -28.47 -2.91
N VAL A 531 5.44 -27.24 -3.00
CA VAL A 531 5.62 -26.21 -1.96
C VAL A 531 4.38 -26.12 -1.10
N ILE A 532 4.52 -26.34 0.20
CA ILE A 532 3.42 -26.24 1.17
C ILE A 532 3.29 -24.79 1.67
N ALA A 533 2.17 -24.14 1.29
CA ALA A 533 1.76 -22.81 1.74
C ALA A 533 0.35 -22.84 2.36
N ALA A 534 -0.01 -23.95 3.01
CA ALA A 534 -1.37 -24.28 3.48
C ALA A 534 -1.66 -23.80 4.92
N GLY A 535 -1.12 -22.65 5.31
CA GLY A 535 -1.38 -22.02 6.59
C GLY A 535 -0.20 -22.03 7.56
N GLN A 536 -0.45 -21.49 8.72
CA GLN A 536 0.54 -21.25 9.78
C GLN A 536 -0.03 -21.66 11.13
N GLU A 537 0.85 -21.96 12.08
CA GLU A 537 0.53 -22.28 13.46
C GLU A 537 1.23 -21.30 14.39
N ARG A 538 0.64 -21.05 15.56
CA ARG A 538 1.24 -20.17 16.56
C ARG A 538 2.58 -20.73 17.03
N ASN A 539 3.58 -19.88 17.13
CA ASN A 539 4.80 -20.20 17.86
C ASN A 539 4.63 -19.76 19.33
N ASP A 540 3.97 -20.59 20.11
CA ASP A 540 3.59 -20.31 21.50
C ASP A 540 4.35 -21.15 22.54
N VAL A 541 5.54 -21.65 22.19
CA VAL A 541 6.37 -22.52 23.02
C VAL A 541 6.65 -21.93 24.42
N LEU A 542 6.78 -20.60 24.51
CA LEU A 542 7.02 -19.90 25.77
C LEU A 542 5.73 -19.55 26.55
N LEU A 543 4.55 -19.70 25.94
CA LEU A 543 3.28 -19.32 26.58
C LEU A 543 2.95 -20.18 27.80
N PRO A 544 3.15 -21.51 27.79
CA PRO A 544 3.03 -22.31 29.01
C PRO A 544 4.04 -21.85 30.08
N GLY A 545 3.54 -21.58 31.29
CA GLY A 545 4.37 -21.17 32.43
C GLY A 545 4.84 -19.70 32.43
N ILE A 546 4.48 -18.88 31.44
CA ILE A 546 4.86 -17.44 31.46
C ILE A 546 4.21 -16.71 32.62
N ALA A 547 2.99 -17.08 32.99
CA ALA A 547 2.26 -16.53 34.13
C ALA A 547 2.93 -16.85 35.49
N ASP A 548 3.68 -17.94 35.56
CA ASP A 548 4.38 -18.37 36.79
C ASP A 548 5.56 -17.44 37.15
N LEU A 549 5.98 -16.59 36.20
CA LEU A 549 6.97 -15.56 36.48
C LEU A 549 6.42 -14.43 37.37
N GLY A 550 5.10 -14.29 37.48
CA GLY A 550 4.45 -13.25 38.30
C GLY A 550 4.63 -11.82 37.77
N VAL A 551 5.01 -11.67 36.51
CA VAL A 551 5.16 -10.36 35.83
C VAL A 551 4.05 -10.13 34.81
N GLN A 552 3.79 -8.87 34.49
CA GLN A 552 2.83 -8.53 33.45
C GLN A 552 3.34 -8.98 32.06
N TYR A 553 2.48 -9.55 31.25
CA TYR A 553 2.86 -9.93 29.89
C TYR A 553 1.75 -9.70 28.88
N ARG A 554 2.13 -9.58 27.61
CA ARG A 554 1.24 -9.57 26.45
C ARG A 554 1.74 -10.53 25.39
N VAL A 555 0.81 -11.20 24.72
CA VAL A 555 1.10 -12.03 23.53
C VAL A 555 0.55 -11.32 22.31
N VAL A 556 1.37 -11.11 21.29
CA VAL A 556 1.03 -10.28 20.12
C VAL A 556 1.38 -10.96 18.80
N GLY A 557 0.72 -10.49 17.73
CA GLY A 557 0.94 -10.97 16.38
C GLY A 557 0.58 -12.44 16.20
N GLY A 558 1.37 -13.18 15.43
CA GLY A 558 1.12 -14.59 15.15
C GLY A 558 1.18 -15.52 16.36
N ALA A 559 1.90 -15.15 17.40
CA ALA A 559 1.94 -15.89 18.66
C ALA A 559 0.61 -15.79 19.43
N HIS A 560 -0.10 -14.66 19.28
CA HIS A 560 -1.43 -14.47 19.83
C HIS A 560 -2.48 -15.23 19.01
N ASP A 561 -2.52 -14.98 17.69
CA ASP A 561 -3.46 -15.63 16.78
C ASP A 561 -2.83 -15.79 15.40
N ALA A 562 -2.76 -17.05 14.92
CA ALA A 562 -2.25 -17.37 13.59
C ALA A 562 -3.33 -17.30 12.48
N SER A 563 -4.63 -17.16 12.86
CA SER A 563 -5.71 -17.04 11.89
C SER A 563 -5.68 -15.68 11.21
N GLU A 564 -5.89 -15.65 9.90
CA GLU A 564 -5.94 -14.42 9.10
C GLU A 564 -4.80 -13.42 9.41
N LEU A 565 -3.63 -13.96 9.77
CA LEU A 565 -2.47 -13.14 10.15
C LEU A 565 -2.08 -12.19 9.02
N ASN A 566 -2.02 -10.91 9.34
CA ASN A 566 -1.52 -9.86 8.46
C ASN A 566 -0.69 -8.83 9.24
N ALA A 567 0.13 -8.07 8.53
CA ALA A 567 1.05 -7.16 9.17
C ALA A 567 0.36 -5.93 9.78
N VAL A 568 -0.81 -5.51 9.28
CA VAL A 568 -1.60 -4.41 9.88
C VAL A 568 -1.96 -4.77 11.32
N ARG A 569 -2.48 -5.99 11.52
CA ARG A 569 -2.80 -6.48 12.87
C ARG A 569 -1.56 -6.63 13.74
N ALA A 570 -0.48 -7.17 13.17
CA ALA A 570 0.75 -7.40 13.93
C ALA A 570 1.35 -6.10 14.49
N PHE A 571 1.44 -5.05 13.67
CA PHE A 571 1.92 -3.74 14.13
C PHE A 571 0.95 -3.10 15.14
N ASP A 572 -0.36 -3.17 14.91
CA ASP A 572 -1.38 -2.63 15.81
C ASP A 572 -1.34 -3.30 17.19
N GLU A 573 -1.27 -4.63 17.25
CA GLU A 573 -1.15 -5.37 18.49
C GLU A 573 0.14 -5.03 19.25
N GLY A 574 1.26 -4.85 18.54
CA GLY A 574 2.52 -4.41 19.14
C GLY A 574 2.41 -3.03 19.79
N LEU A 575 1.81 -2.06 19.07
CA LEU A 575 1.57 -0.71 19.60
C LEU A 575 0.65 -0.72 20.83
N ARG A 576 -0.50 -1.42 20.74
CA ARG A 576 -1.46 -1.53 21.85
C ARG A 576 -0.85 -2.15 23.09
N ALA A 577 -0.16 -3.28 22.93
CA ALA A 577 0.50 -3.98 24.03
C ALA A 577 1.51 -3.08 24.77
N ALA A 578 2.27 -2.27 24.03
CA ALA A 578 3.21 -1.32 24.61
C ALA A 578 2.51 -0.26 25.48
N HIS A 579 1.44 0.34 24.96
CA HIS A 579 0.68 1.36 25.69
C HIS A 579 -0.09 0.79 26.90
N GLU A 580 -0.63 -0.43 26.79
CA GLU A 580 -1.31 -1.11 27.89
C GLU A 580 -0.34 -1.43 29.03
N LEU A 581 0.77 -2.10 28.73
CA LEU A 581 1.78 -2.45 29.74
C LEU A 581 2.36 -1.21 30.42
N SER A 582 2.66 -0.15 29.64
CA SER A 582 3.18 1.10 30.19
C SER A 582 2.19 1.75 31.18
N ARG A 583 0.89 1.78 30.87
CA ARG A 583 -0.16 2.33 31.75
C ARG A 583 -0.35 1.48 33.02
N GLU A 584 -0.42 0.16 32.88
CA GLU A 584 -0.62 -0.74 34.04
C GLU A 584 0.52 -0.65 35.05
N ILE A 585 1.77 -0.68 34.56
CA ILE A 585 2.95 -0.63 35.43
C ILE A 585 3.13 0.77 36.02
N GLY A 586 2.86 1.84 35.25
CA GLY A 586 2.89 3.21 35.76
C GLY A 586 1.91 3.44 36.89
N SER A 587 0.69 2.89 36.79
CA SER A 587 -0.34 2.98 37.86
C SER A 587 0.06 2.24 39.13
N VAL A 588 0.75 1.11 39.04
CA VAL A 588 1.25 0.34 40.19
C VAL A 588 2.40 1.09 40.89
N ALA A 589 3.29 1.72 40.12
CA ALA A 589 4.39 2.52 40.66
C ALA A 589 3.88 3.73 41.45
N ASP A 590 2.89 4.46 40.89
CA ASP A 590 2.25 5.60 41.56
C ASP A 590 1.48 5.21 42.82
N ALA A 591 0.82 4.06 42.82
CA ALA A 591 0.12 3.54 44.01
C ALA A 591 1.12 3.20 45.11
N ARG A 592 2.27 2.59 44.79
CA ARG A 592 3.34 2.30 45.76
C ARG A 592 4.05 3.54 46.31
N ALA A 593 4.18 4.60 45.46
CA ALA A 593 4.76 5.87 45.91
C ALA A 593 3.84 6.65 46.87
N LYS A 594 2.52 6.53 46.72
CA LYS A 594 1.52 7.17 47.61
C LYS A 594 1.33 6.44 48.96
N THR A 595 1.77 5.19 49.03
CA THR A 595 1.69 4.36 50.27
C THR A 595 2.97 4.37 51.10
N ARG A 596 4.00 5.05 50.67
CA ARG A 596 5.25 5.38 51.39
C ARG A 596 5.22 6.85 51.81
#